data_62b44d2461d463fde054814e7215b014
#
_entry.id   62b44d2461d463fde054814e7215b014
#
_cell.length_a   1.000
_cell.length_b   1.000
_cell.length_c   1.000
_cell.angle_alpha   90.00
_cell.angle_beta   90.00
_cell.angle_gamma   90.00
#
_symmetry.space_group_name_H-M   'P 1'
#
loop_
_entity.id
_entity.type
_entity.pdbx_description
1 polymer ?
#
loop_
_entity_poly.entity_id
_entity_poly.type
_entity_poly.pdbx_seq_one_letter_code
_entity_poly.pdbx_strand_id
1 'polypeptide(L)'
;MPRYTVAEPFNQDGTKPEQGKGWSLSTDYYAHFSPRDNSKTLVTFFAFEVSFKHPGSFFVQVEYEGEDGTRRCSVPSYINVEPVLKAGGEAMRCKELSIMTVISRCLGKVDNWKKVLAPVSNQNYNAVHLAPIQEYGESYSHYSIADQTKIAKCFFSGAKITQNKRIRELRKAMDGIRNELGMVGIIDIVLNHTASNSDWIKEHPESGFNLENTPRLWPAWLLDKELTDISEELS
;
A
#
# COMPACT_ATOMS: atom_id res chain seq x y z
N MET A 1 -44.78 9.85 -6.45
CA MET A 1 -43.68 9.33 -5.56
C MET A 1 -42.37 9.63 -6.30
N PRO A 2 -41.46 10.36 -5.69
CA PRO A 2 -40.15 10.58 -6.31
C PRO A 2 -39.48 9.23 -6.53
N ARG A 3 -38.92 9.01 -7.72
CA ARG A 3 -38.08 7.87 -8.02
C ARG A 3 -36.65 8.25 -7.64
N TYR A 4 -36.06 7.51 -6.74
CA TYR A 4 -34.67 7.69 -6.35
C TYR A 4 -33.82 6.67 -7.09
N THR A 5 -32.80 7.14 -7.77
CA THR A 5 -31.77 6.30 -8.36
C THR A 5 -30.49 6.53 -7.54
N VAL A 6 -29.98 5.50 -6.91
CA VAL A 6 -28.66 5.56 -6.30
C VAL A 6 -27.64 5.49 -7.42
N ALA A 7 -26.76 6.48 -7.52
CA ALA A 7 -25.67 6.44 -8.48
C ALA A 7 -24.76 5.25 -8.10
N GLU A 8 -24.42 4.43 -9.08
CA GLU A 8 -23.53 3.29 -8.87
C GLU A 8 -22.16 3.79 -8.41
N PRO A 9 -21.52 3.12 -7.43
CA PRO A 9 -20.17 3.47 -7.03
C PRO A 9 -19.21 3.31 -8.21
N PHE A 10 -18.29 4.26 -8.37
CA PHE A 10 -17.23 4.18 -9.37
C PHE A 10 -15.98 3.59 -8.72
N ASN A 11 -15.21 2.80 -9.48
CA ASN A 11 -13.86 2.39 -9.11
C ASN A 11 -12.93 3.61 -9.06
N GLN A 12 -11.76 3.50 -8.43
CA GLN A 12 -10.76 4.57 -8.37
C GLN A 12 -10.30 5.09 -9.75
N ASP A 13 -10.42 4.27 -10.79
CA ASP A 13 -10.12 4.60 -12.19
C ASP A 13 -11.30 5.26 -12.95
N GLY A 14 -12.43 5.53 -12.25
CA GLY A 14 -13.62 6.12 -12.84
C GLY A 14 -14.50 5.12 -13.62
N THR A 15 -14.16 3.83 -13.62
CA THR A 15 -15.00 2.80 -14.25
C THR A 15 -16.15 2.40 -13.34
N LYS A 16 -17.30 2.03 -13.91
CA LYS A 16 -18.43 1.47 -13.15
C LYS A 16 -18.13 0.02 -12.80
N PRO A 17 -18.26 -0.40 -11.52
CA PRO A 17 -18.18 -1.81 -11.17
C PRO A 17 -19.33 -2.57 -11.83
N GLU A 18 -19.08 -3.80 -12.26
CA GLU A 18 -20.15 -4.67 -12.75
C GLU A 18 -21.18 -4.91 -11.64
N GLN A 19 -22.43 -4.65 -11.96
CA GLN A 19 -23.56 -4.80 -11.04
C GLN A 19 -23.55 -6.20 -10.37
N GLY A 20 -23.55 -6.22 -9.04
CA GLY A 20 -23.54 -7.46 -8.24
C GLY A 20 -22.18 -8.01 -7.83
N LYS A 21 -21.04 -7.45 -8.28
CA LYS A 21 -19.70 -7.98 -7.94
C LYS A 21 -18.99 -7.33 -6.75
N GLY A 22 -19.52 -6.29 -6.14
CA GLY A 22 -18.82 -5.59 -5.04
C GLY A 22 -19.70 -5.05 -3.94
N TRP A 23 -21.02 -4.99 -4.14
CA TRP A 23 -21.94 -4.40 -3.18
C TRP A 23 -23.36 -4.97 -3.34
N SER A 24 -24.15 -4.86 -2.29
CA SER A 24 -25.60 -5.09 -2.32
C SER A 24 -26.29 -3.90 -1.67
N LEU A 25 -27.42 -3.49 -2.23
CA LEU A 25 -28.23 -2.39 -1.72
C LEU A 25 -29.50 -2.96 -1.10
N SER A 26 -29.77 -2.64 0.16
CA SER A 26 -31.12 -2.76 0.74
C SER A 26 -31.63 -1.37 1.10
N THR A 27 -32.91 -1.11 0.87
CA THR A 27 -33.53 0.20 1.13
C THR A 27 -34.60 0.05 2.19
N ASP A 28 -34.39 0.70 3.33
CA ASP A 28 -35.40 0.87 4.36
C ASP A 28 -35.87 2.33 4.39
N TYR A 29 -37.17 2.52 4.49
CA TYR A 29 -37.76 3.86 4.53
C TYR A 29 -38.15 4.20 5.98
N TYR A 30 -37.57 5.28 6.51
CA TYR A 30 -37.96 5.82 7.83
C TYR A 30 -38.53 7.22 7.66
N ALA A 31 -39.75 7.44 8.18
CA ALA A 31 -40.32 8.77 8.34
C ALA A 31 -40.11 9.24 9.78
N HIS A 32 -39.46 10.37 9.98
CA HIS A 32 -39.26 10.97 11.29
C HIS A 32 -39.93 12.33 11.36
N PHE A 33 -40.75 12.53 12.42
CA PHE A 33 -41.29 13.84 12.75
C PHE A 33 -40.31 14.59 13.66
N SER A 34 -39.82 15.76 13.23
CA SER A 34 -39.04 16.63 14.11
C SER A 34 -39.95 17.40 15.05
N PRO A 35 -39.82 17.27 16.39
CA PRO A 35 -40.65 17.99 17.34
C PRO A 35 -40.21 19.43 17.61
N ARG A 36 -39.16 19.93 16.93
CA ARG A 36 -38.53 21.23 17.26
C ARG A 36 -39.11 22.45 16.56
N ASP A 37 -39.96 22.26 15.61
CA ASP A 37 -40.60 23.35 14.90
C ASP A 37 -42.10 23.06 14.77
N ASN A 38 -42.94 23.98 15.23
CA ASN A 38 -44.40 23.92 15.06
C ASN A 38 -44.84 24.04 13.58
N SER A 39 -43.90 24.12 12.66
CA SER A 39 -44.12 23.97 11.24
C SER A 39 -44.36 22.49 10.92
N LYS A 40 -45.45 22.16 10.24
CA LYS A 40 -45.78 20.81 9.75
C LYS A 40 -44.83 20.39 8.60
N THR A 41 -43.53 20.56 8.75
CA THR A 41 -42.59 20.12 7.74
C THR A 41 -42.33 18.64 7.94
N LEU A 42 -42.89 17.82 7.07
CA LEU A 42 -42.59 16.40 7.02
C LEU A 42 -41.17 16.22 6.47
N VAL A 43 -40.23 15.85 7.33
CA VAL A 43 -38.89 15.49 6.90
C VAL A 43 -38.86 13.98 6.66
N THR A 44 -38.75 13.60 5.42
CA THR A 44 -38.61 12.18 5.02
C THR A 44 -37.15 11.82 4.96
N PHE A 45 -36.74 10.87 5.79
CA PHE A 45 -35.40 10.30 5.73
C PHE A 45 -35.42 9.01 4.91
N PHE A 46 -34.45 8.88 4.02
CA PHE A 46 -34.17 7.62 3.32
C PHE A 46 -32.90 7.04 3.89
N ALA A 47 -32.93 5.81 4.36
CA ALA A 47 -31.80 5.05 4.79
C ALA A 47 -31.49 4.00 3.72
N PHE A 48 -30.22 3.91 3.35
CA PHE A 48 -29.73 2.90 2.42
C PHE A 48 -28.70 2.06 3.17
N GLU A 49 -28.84 0.76 3.13
CA GLU A 49 -27.83 -0.17 3.59
C GLU A 49 -27.01 -0.65 2.39
N VAL A 50 -25.71 -0.40 2.42
CA VAL A 50 -24.78 -0.81 1.37
C VAL A 50 -23.73 -1.74 1.98
N SER A 51 -23.66 -2.97 1.47
CA SER A 51 -22.61 -3.93 1.85
C SER A 51 -21.48 -3.92 0.84
N PHE A 52 -20.27 -3.64 1.30
CA PHE A 52 -19.07 -3.67 0.48
C PHE A 52 -18.36 -5.02 0.64
N LYS A 53 -18.01 -5.65 -0.48
CA LYS A 53 -17.30 -6.95 -0.51
C LYS A 53 -15.78 -6.81 -0.60
N HIS A 54 -15.31 -5.62 -0.96
CA HIS A 54 -13.90 -5.32 -1.15
C HIS A 54 -13.52 -4.03 -0.40
N PRO A 55 -12.30 -3.95 0.14
CA PRO A 55 -11.80 -2.70 0.70
C PRO A 55 -11.56 -1.66 -0.41
N GLY A 56 -11.64 -0.40 -0.05
CA GLY A 56 -11.38 0.71 -0.96
C GLY A 56 -12.10 1.98 -0.55
N SER A 57 -11.89 3.03 -1.33
CA SER A 57 -12.64 4.29 -1.22
C SER A 57 -13.71 4.31 -2.29
N PHE A 58 -14.95 4.42 -1.86
CA PHE A 58 -16.11 4.41 -2.74
C PHE A 58 -16.72 5.80 -2.76
N PHE A 59 -16.95 6.30 -3.97
CA PHE A 59 -17.68 7.53 -4.20
C PHE A 59 -19.18 7.23 -4.14
N VAL A 60 -19.91 8.01 -3.34
CA VAL A 60 -21.35 7.86 -3.17
C VAL A 60 -22.03 9.19 -3.47
N GLN A 61 -23.00 9.16 -4.37
CA GLN A 61 -23.82 10.32 -4.70
C GLN A 61 -25.26 9.85 -4.87
N VAL A 62 -26.20 10.62 -4.31
CA VAL A 62 -27.63 10.34 -4.45
C VAL A 62 -28.18 11.21 -5.56
N GLU A 63 -28.80 10.59 -6.54
CA GLU A 63 -29.54 11.26 -7.59
C GLU A 63 -31.03 11.24 -7.22
N TYR A 64 -31.70 12.38 -7.28
CA TYR A 64 -33.12 12.52 -6.96
C TYR A 64 -33.81 13.48 -7.90
N GLU A 65 -35.12 13.30 -8.05
CA GLU A 65 -35.97 14.17 -8.84
C GLU A 65 -36.61 15.21 -7.91
N GLY A 66 -36.40 16.48 -8.22
CA GLY A 66 -37.04 17.59 -7.50
C GLY A 66 -38.56 17.67 -7.79
N GLU A 67 -39.27 18.46 -7.00
CA GLU A 67 -40.73 18.68 -7.18
C GLU A 67 -41.07 19.27 -8.57
N ASP A 68 -40.10 19.95 -9.16
CA ASP A 68 -40.19 20.56 -10.51
C ASP A 68 -39.85 19.56 -11.63
N GLY A 69 -39.65 18.27 -11.33
CA GLY A 69 -39.29 17.23 -12.28
C GLY A 69 -37.82 17.29 -12.72
N THR A 70 -37.02 18.20 -12.15
CA THR A 70 -35.61 18.27 -12.50
C THR A 70 -34.79 17.22 -11.76
N ARG A 71 -33.83 16.59 -12.42
CA ARG A 71 -32.85 15.68 -11.79
C ARG A 71 -31.79 16.50 -11.07
N ARG A 72 -31.57 16.15 -9.84
CA ARG A 72 -30.58 16.76 -8.94
C ARG A 72 -29.72 15.71 -8.31
N CYS A 73 -28.47 16.07 -7.99
CA CYS A 73 -27.55 15.22 -7.29
C CYS A 73 -27.20 15.79 -5.93
N SER A 74 -27.03 14.92 -4.94
CA SER A 74 -26.48 15.33 -3.65
C SER A 74 -25.02 15.76 -3.77
N VAL A 75 -24.50 16.42 -2.74
CA VAL A 75 -23.06 16.59 -2.60
C VAL A 75 -22.41 15.19 -2.56
N PRO A 76 -21.33 14.98 -3.31
CA PRO A 76 -20.63 13.71 -3.28
C PRO A 76 -20.02 13.42 -1.90
N SER A 77 -20.07 12.18 -1.49
CA SER A 77 -19.45 11.66 -0.27
C SER A 77 -18.56 10.48 -0.59
N TYR A 78 -17.56 10.24 0.25
CA TYR A 78 -16.67 9.09 0.14
C TYR A 78 -16.87 8.17 1.33
N ILE A 79 -17.00 6.87 1.07
CA ILE A 79 -17.02 5.81 2.07
C ILE A 79 -15.72 5.02 1.96
N ASN A 80 -14.92 5.06 3.02
CA ASN A 80 -13.69 4.28 3.10
C ASN A 80 -13.99 2.96 3.81
N VAL A 81 -13.76 1.86 3.09
CA VAL A 81 -13.88 0.50 3.61
C VAL A 81 -12.49 -0.05 3.89
N GLU A 82 -12.16 -0.23 5.16
CA GLU A 82 -10.87 -0.75 5.57
C GLU A 82 -10.70 -2.23 5.18
N PRO A 83 -9.49 -2.65 4.78
CA PRO A 83 -9.22 -4.05 4.56
C PRO A 83 -9.28 -4.84 5.87
N VAL A 84 -9.81 -6.05 5.79
CA VAL A 84 -9.71 -7.04 6.86
C VAL A 84 -8.52 -7.95 6.55
N LEU A 85 -7.50 -7.86 7.39
CA LEU A 85 -6.30 -8.69 7.29
C LEU A 85 -6.55 -10.04 7.98
N LYS A 86 -5.84 -11.08 7.55
CA LYS A 86 -5.93 -12.41 8.16
C LYS A 86 -4.53 -12.94 8.44
N ALA A 87 -4.30 -13.35 9.68
CA ALA A 87 -3.08 -14.03 10.09
C ALA A 87 -3.37 -15.00 11.24
N GLY A 88 -2.73 -16.15 11.27
CA GLY A 88 -2.95 -17.19 12.30
C GLY A 88 -4.38 -17.74 12.35
N GLY A 89 -5.15 -17.59 11.26
CA GLY A 89 -6.58 -17.95 11.23
C GLY A 89 -7.52 -16.87 11.74
N GLU A 90 -7.01 -15.80 12.36
CA GLU A 90 -7.78 -14.70 12.92
C GLU A 90 -7.89 -13.52 11.94
N ALA A 91 -9.03 -12.83 11.98
CA ALA A 91 -9.25 -11.59 11.26
C ALA A 91 -8.89 -10.39 12.13
N MET A 92 -8.16 -9.41 11.58
CA MET A 92 -7.78 -8.18 12.27
C MET A 92 -8.01 -6.96 11.38
N ARG A 93 -8.37 -5.84 11.99
CA ARG A 93 -8.50 -4.55 11.31
C ARG A 93 -7.17 -3.80 11.35
N CYS A 94 -6.97 -2.86 10.43
CA CYS A 94 -5.74 -2.07 10.37
C CYS A 94 -5.42 -1.34 11.69
N LYS A 95 -6.41 -0.89 12.41
CA LYS A 95 -6.25 -0.22 13.72
C LYS A 95 -5.79 -1.15 14.86
N GLU A 96 -5.83 -2.45 14.64
CA GLU A 96 -5.41 -3.47 15.63
C GLU A 96 -3.97 -3.92 15.40
N LEU A 97 -3.29 -3.33 14.39
CA LEU A 97 -1.91 -3.67 14.09
C LEU A 97 -0.96 -3.13 15.14
N SER A 98 -0.16 -4.04 15.71
CA SER A 98 1.03 -3.77 16.52
C SER A 98 2.25 -4.16 15.69
N ILE A 99 2.98 -3.16 15.19
CA ILE A 99 3.98 -3.34 14.12
C ILE A 99 5.39 -3.24 14.70
N MET A 100 6.23 -4.24 14.45
CA MET A 100 7.66 -4.16 14.66
C MET A 100 8.38 -3.91 13.34
N THR A 101 9.17 -2.84 13.27
CA THR A 101 10.04 -2.56 12.12
C THR A 101 11.37 -3.26 12.28
N VAL A 102 11.81 -3.95 11.23
CA VAL A 102 13.06 -4.71 11.21
C VAL A 102 13.87 -4.37 9.96
N ILE A 103 15.16 -4.16 10.15
CA ILE A 103 16.11 -4.15 9.05
C ILE A 103 16.23 -5.59 8.53
N SER A 104 15.70 -5.84 7.33
CA SER A 104 15.53 -7.18 6.77
C SER A 104 16.81 -8.02 6.79
N ARG A 105 17.97 -7.40 6.57
CA ARG A 105 19.27 -8.09 6.63
C ARG A 105 19.62 -8.62 8.01
N CYS A 106 19.11 -8.00 9.08
CA CYS A 106 19.34 -8.47 10.46
C CYS A 106 18.60 -9.79 10.75
N LEU A 107 17.60 -10.16 9.95
CA LEU A 107 16.94 -11.46 10.04
C LEU A 107 17.78 -12.60 9.42
N GLY A 108 18.83 -12.28 8.69
CA GLY A 108 19.67 -13.26 7.98
C GLY A 108 18.95 -13.95 6.84
N LYS A 109 19.16 -15.27 6.70
CA LYS A 109 18.57 -16.05 5.63
C LYS A 109 17.07 -16.28 5.83
N VAL A 110 16.32 -16.28 4.72
CA VAL A 110 14.84 -16.36 4.70
C VAL A 110 14.31 -17.60 5.46
N ASP A 111 15.01 -18.71 5.41
CA ASP A 111 14.65 -19.94 6.11
C ASP A 111 14.69 -19.81 7.66
N ASN A 112 15.42 -18.82 8.18
CA ASN A 112 15.49 -18.52 9.61
C ASN A 112 14.49 -17.44 10.08
N TRP A 113 13.86 -16.69 9.18
CA TRP A 113 13.04 -15.52 9.53
C TRP A 113 11.94 -15.87 10.54
N LYS A 114 11.22 -16.96 10.32
CA LYS A 114 10.19 -17.41 11.26
C LYS A 114 10.76 -17.66 12.67
N LYS A 115 11.92 -18.32 12.78
CA LYS A 115 12.56 -18.59 14.07
C LYS A 115 12.99 -17.31 14.79
N VAL A 116 13.55 -16.35 14.05
CA VAL A 116 13.99 -15.06 14.62
C VAL A 116 12.81 -14.20 15.05
N LEU A 117 11.68 -14.27 14.34
CA LEU A 117 10.47 -13.48 14.63
C LEU A 117 9.54 -14.12 15.66
N ALA A 118 9.70 -15.41 16.01
CA ALA A 118 8.85 -16.07 16.99
C ALA A 118 8.85 -15.38 18.38
N PRO A 119 9.98 -14.91 18.94
CA PRO A 119 9.96 -14.14 20.17
C PRO A 119 9.19 -12.82 20.09
N VAL A 120 9.17 -12.19 18.90
CA VAL A 120 8.47 -10.93 18.65
C VAL A 120 6.95 -11.15 18.69
N SER A 121 6.47 -12.20 18.04
CA SER A 121 5.05 -12.61 18.09
C SER A 121 4.59 -12.84 19.53
N ASN A 122 5.42 -13.47 20.39
CA ASN A 122 5.12 -13.71 21.80
C ASN A 122 5.02 -12.42 22.64
N GLN A 123 5.45 -11.27 22.12
CA GLN A 123 5.34 -9.95 22.74
C GLN A 123 4.14 -9.15 22.20
N ASN A 124 3.15 -9.81 21.65
CA ASN A 124 1.93 -9.22 21.09
C ASN A 124 2.14 -8.32 19.87
N TYR A 125 3.24 -8.46 19.13
CA TYR A 125 3.34 -7.90 17.80
C TYR A 125 2.62 -8.84 16.81
N ASN A 126 1.71 -8.28 16.03
CA ASN A 126 0.94 -9.02 15.03
C ASN A 126 1.25 -8.58 13.59
N ALA A 127 2.24 -7.71 13.43
CA ALA A 127 2.77 -7.33 12.13
C ALA A 127 4.29 -7.11 12.19
N VAL A 128 4.97 -7.44 11.11
CA VAL A 128 6.39 -7.12 10.91
C VAL A 128 6.54 -6.25 9.67
N HIS A 129 7.15 -5.08 9.84
CA HIS A 129 7.55 -4.20 8.75
C HIS A 129 9.01 -4.46 8.41
N LEU A 130 9.23 -4.89 7.18
CA LEU A 130 10.54 -5.25 6.63
C LEU A 130 11.07 -4.07 5.81
N ALA A 131 12.27 -3.57 6.14
CA ALA A 131 13.02 -2.69 5.25
C ALA A 131 13.16 -3.35 3.86
N PRO A 132 13.43 -2.58 2.80
CA PRO A 132 13.49 -3.10 1.44
C PRO A 132 14.29 -4.40 1.30
N ILE A 133 13.77 -5.33 0.51
CA ILE A 133 14.36 -6.66 0.28
C ILE A 133 14.83 -6.85 -1.17
N GLN A 134 14.71 -5.82 -1.98
CA GLN A 134 15.14 -5.81 -3.38
C GLN A 134 16.67 -5.82 -3.49
N GLU A 135 17.20 -6.03 -4.70
CA GLU A 135 18.64 -6.10 -4.94
C GLU A 135 19.32 -4.77 -4.56
N TYR A 136 20.24 -4.81 -3.62
CA TYR A 136 20.93 -3.63 -3.09
C TYR A 136 21.98 -3.09 -4.03
N GLY A 137 22.20 -1.78 -3.99
CA GLY A 137 23.32 -1.10 -4.64
C GLY A 137 24.63 -1.26 -3.89
N GLU A 138 25.72 -0.71 -4.45
CA GLU A 138 27.09 -0.81 -3.94
C GLU A 138 27.25 -0.25 -2.52
N SER A 139 26.50 0.80 -2.16
CA SER A 139 26.56 1.38 -0.82
C SER A 139 26.05 0.43 0.28
N TYR A 140 25.38 -0.66 -0.08
CA TYR A 140 24.71 -1.58 0.84
C TYR A 140 23.73 -0.89 1.80
N SER A 141 23.32 0.35 1.54
CA SER A 141 22.21 0.97 2.26
C SER A 141 20.92 0.20 2.00
N HIS A 142 20.07 0.08 3.00
CA HIS A 142 18.78 -0.61 2.86
C HIS A 142 17.85 0.04 1.85
N TYR A 143 18.02 1.33 1.63
CA TYR A 143 17.21 2.12 0.70
C TYR A 143 17.93 2.40 -0.64
N SER A 144 19.16 1.97 -0.81
CA SER A 144 19.89 2.06 -2.08
C SER A 144 19.64 0.79 -2.88
N ILE A 145 18.64 0.82 -3.74
CA ILE A 145 18.18 -0.34 -4.50
C ILE A 145 18.70 -0.26 -5.94
N ALA A 146 19.46 -1.26 -6.37
CA ALA A 146 19.98 -1.34 -7.73
C ALA A 146 18.95 -1.94 -8.71
N ASP A 147 18.11 -2.85 -8.25
CA ASP A 147 17.08 -3.48 -9.08
C ASP A 147 15.82 -3.77 -8.25
N GLN A 148 14.79 -2.98 -8.47
CA GLN A 148 13.49 -3.08 -7.77
C GLN A 148 12.71 -4.36 -8.14
N THR A 149 13.06 -5.00 -9.25
CA THR A 149 12.36 -6.20 -9.76
C THR A 149 12.94 -7.50 -9.22
N LYS A 150 14.12 -7.46 -8.59
CA LYS A 150 14.82 -8.63 -8.06
C LYS A 150 14.85 -8.63 -6.53
N ILE A 151 14.72 -9.80 -5.94
CA ILE A 151 14.94 -9.98 -4.50
C ILE A 151 16.44 -10.21 -4.27
N ALA A 152 17.01 -9.53 -3.27
CA ALA A 152 18.45 -9.57 -2.99
C ALA A 152 18.94 -10.99 -2.68
N LYS A 153 20.08 -11.33 -3.25
CA LYS A 153 20.72 -12.67 -3.09
C LYS A 153 21.13 -12.96 -1.65
N CYS A 154 21.45 -11.93 -0.90
CA CYS A 154 21.95 -12.05 0.47
C CYS A 154 21.00 -12.80 1.40
N PHE A 155 19.70 -12.81 1.10
CA PHE A 155 18.68 -13.49 1.90
C PHE A 155 18.61 -15.01 1.69
N PHE A 156 19.35 -15.57 0.76
CA PHE A 156 19.25 -16.98 0.40
C PHE A 156 20.58 -17.71 0.53
N SER A 157 20.50 -19.01 0.76
CA SER A 157 21.66 -19.90 0.73
C SER A 157 21.87 -20.45 -0.67
N GLY A 158 23.14 -20.53 -1.11
CA GLY A 158 23.53 -21.07 -2.42
C GLY A 158 23.80 -20.00 -3.48
N ALA A 159 24.98 -20.12 -4.12
CA ALA A 159 25.53 -19.13 -5.05
C ALA A 159 24.72 -18.94 -6.36
N LYS A 160 23.95 -19.94 -6.76
CA LYS A 160 23.25 -19.97 -8.06
C LYS A 160 21.73 -20.09 -7.94
N ILE A 161 21.15 -19.45 -6.91
CA ILE A 161 19.69 -19.47 -6.73
C ILE A 161 19.01 -18.53 -7.74
N THR A 162 18.05 -19.07 -8.52
CA THR A 162 17.30 -18.30 -9.51
C THR A 162 16.27 -17.36 -8.83
N GLN A 163 15.91 -16.27 -9.50
CA GLN A 163 14.92 -15.32 -9.01
C GLN A 163 13.57 -16.01 -8.66
N ASN A 164 13.09 -16.89 -9.53
CA ASN A 164 11.84 -17.63 -9.27
C ASN A 164 11.92 -18.51 -8.01
N LYS A 165 13.09 -19.09 -7.73
CA LYS A 165 13.31 -19.85 -6.50
C LYS A 165 13.32 -18.94 -5.28
N ARG A 166 13.97 -17.76 -5.36
CA ARG A 166 13.95 -16.75 -4.28
C ARG A 166 12.53 -16.31 -3.94
N ILE A 167 11.71 -16.01 -4.96
CA ILE A 167 10.30 -15.64 -4.76
C ILE A 167 9.53 -16.76 -4.04
N ARG A 168 9.74 -18.02 -4.43
CA ARG A 168 9.06 -19.16 -3.78
C ARG A 168 9.50 -19.35 -2.33
N GLU A 169 10.78 -19.25 -2.04
CA GLU A 169 11.31 -19.39 -0.69
C GLU A 169 10.84 -18.23 0.22
N LEU A 170 10.88 -17.00 -0.29
CA LEU A 170 10.34 -15.85 0.42
C LEU A 170 8.85 -16.01 0.72
N ARG A 171 8.05 -16.41 -0.29
CA ARG A 171 6.61 -16.65 -0.09
C ARG A 171 6.36 -17.70 0.98
N LYS A 172 7.08 -18.81 0.95
CA LYS A 172 6.98 -19.86 1.96
C LYS A 172 7.31 -19.34 3.37
N ALA A 173 8.34 -18.52 3.51
CA ALA A 173 8.70 -17.91 4.80
C ALA A 173 7.62 -16.96 5.29
N MET A 174 7.11 -16.08 4.42
CA MET A 174 6.04 -15.13 4.76
C MET A 174 4.72 -15.84 5.09
N ASP A 175 4.40 -16.91 4.37
CA ASP A 175 3.22 -17.75 4.69
C ASP A 175 3.39 -18.44 6.06
N GLY A 176 4.58 -18.91 6.40
CA GLY A 176 4.88 -19.45 7.72
C GLY A 176 4.77 -18.40 8.83
N ILE A 177 5.29 -17.19 8.62
CA ILE A 177 5.16 -16.07 9.56
C ILE A 177 3.69 -15.73 9.75
N ARG A 178 2.94 -15.62 8.66
CA ARG A 178 1.51 -15.28 8.71
C ARG A 178 0.67 -16.36 9.40
N ASN A 179 0.84 -17.62 9.04
CA ASN A 179 -0.06 -18.68 9.46
C ASN A 179 0.32 -19.28 10.82
N GLU A 180 1.61 -19.32 11.15
CA GLU A 180 2.10 -19.96 12.38
C GLU A 180 2.41 -18.95 13.49
N LEU A 181 2.87 -17.73 13.14
CA LEU A 181 3.13 -16.68 14.12
C LEU A 181 2.00 -15.67 14.25
N GLY A 182 0.97 -15.73 13.38
CA GLY A 182 -0.12 -14.77 13.38
C GLY A 182 0.30 -13.35 13.03
N MET A 183 1.38 -13.16 12.27
CA MET A 183 1.94 -11.86 11.92
C MET A 183 1.74 -11.52 10.45
N VAL A 184 1.20 -10.32 10.18
CA VAL A 184 1.13 -9.76 8.82
C VAL A 184 2.48 -9.20 8.42
N GLY A 185 2.94 -9.50 7.21
CA GLY A 185 4.14 -8.90 6.63
C GLY A 185 3.83 -7.62 5.89
N ILE A 186 4.58 -6.57 6.18
CA ILE A 186 4.60 -5.29 5.46
C ILE A 186 6.00 -5.16 4.86
N ILE A 187 6.11 -4.87 3.58
CA ILE A 187 7.40 -4.71 2.90
C ILE A 187 7.50 -3.28 2.39
N ASP A 188 8.61 -2.64 2.71
CA ASP A 188 8.93 -1.32 2.20
C ASP A 188 9.43 -1.40 0.75
N ILE A 189 8.96 -0.51 -0.11
CA ILE A 189 9.29 -0.48 -1.53
C ILE A 189 9.79 0.92 -1.90
N VAL A 190 11.01 0.99 -2.44
CA VAL A 190 11.63 2.23 -2.90
C VAL A 190 11.29 2.43 -4.38
N LEU A 191 10.42 3.41 -4.67
CA LEU A 191 9.99 3.74 -6.03
C LEU A 191 10.42 5.15 -6.49
N ASN A 192 10.91 5.98 -5.59
CA ASN A 192 11.22 7.39 -5.85
C ASN A 192 12.69 7.65 -6.21
N HIS A 193 13.56 6.67 -6.03
CA HIS A 193 14.97 6.74 -6.42
C HIS A 193 15.55 5.33 -6.62
N THR A 194 16.77 5.26 -7.13
CA THR A 194 17.53 4.02 -7.31
C THR A 194 18.99 4.25 -6.92
N ALA A 195 19.74 3.16 -6.75
CA ALA A 195 21.17 3.22 -6.49
C ALA A 195 21.94 3.78 -7.70
N SER A 196 23.07 4.45 -7.44
CA SER A 196 23.95 5.01 -8.48
C SER A 196 24.46 3.98 -9.48
N ASN A 197 24.65 2.73 -9.05
CA ASN A 197 25.07 1.61 -9.89
C ASN A 197 23.92 0.80 -10.49
N SER A 198 22.68 1.31 -10.45
CA SER A 198 21.54 0.68 -11.10
C SER A 198 21.68 0.67 -12.62
N ASP A 199 21.37 -0.45 -13.26
CA ASP A 199 21.36 -0.54 -14.72
C ASP A 199 20.31 0.40 -15.33
N TRP A 200 19.24 0.70 -14.61
CA TRP A 200 18.23 1.69 -15.00
C TRP A 200 18.80 3.08 -15.26
N ILE A 201 19.69 3.57 -14.39
CA ILE A 201 20.36 4.87 -14.58
C ILE A 201 21.30 4.84 -15.79
N LYS A 202 21.91 3.69 -16.07
CA LYS A 202 22.79 3.53 -17.25
C LYS A 202 21.98 3.49 -18.55
N GLU A 203 20.84 2.83 -18.54
CA GLU A 203 19.95 2.71 -19.71
C GLU A 203 19.12 3.98 -19.93
N HIS A 204 18.79 4.71 -18.87
CA HIS A 204 17.94 5.92 -18.85
C HIS A 204 18.59 7.05 -18.05
N PRO A 205 19.76 7.57 -18.47
CA PRO A 205 20.46 8.64 -17.75
C PRO A 205 19.62 9.92 -17.63
N GLU A 206 18.71 10.16 -18.55
CA GLU A 206 17.77 11.28 -18.53
C GLU A 206 16.80 11.26 -17.33
N SER A 207 16.59 10.10 -16.71
CA SER A 207 15.71 9.95 -15.54
C SER A 207 16.37 10.38 -14.22
N GLY A 208 17.70 10.53 -14.22
CA GLY A 208 18.48 10.98 -13.07
C GLY A 208 19.00 12.40 -13.22
N PHE A 209 19.47 12.96 -12.11
CA PHE A 209 20.22 14.23 -12.16
C PHE A 209 21.64 13.97 -12.67
N ASN A 210 22.01 14.67 -13.73
CA ASN A 210 23.35 14.61 -14.30
C ASN A 210 23.81 16.00 -14.73
N LEU A 211 25.07 16.14 -15.18
CA LEU A 211 25.64 17.44 -15.54
C LEU A 211 25.03 18.01 -16.83
N GLU A 212 24.44 17.18 -17.68
CA GLU A 212 23.78 17.62 -18.91
C GLU A 212 22.41 18.26 -18.62
N ASN A 213 21.56 17.56 -17.82
CA ASN A 213 20.23 18.07 -17.51
C ASN A 213 20.19 19.00 -16.28
N THR A 214 21.25 19.03 -15.48
CA THR A 214 21.36 19.86 -14.26
C THR A 214 22.76 20.47 -14.15
N PRO A 215 23.16 21.40 -15.04
CA PRO A 215 24.51 21.99 -15.06
C PRO A 215 24.96 22.65 -13.76
N ARG A 216 24.01 23.10 -12.93
CA ARG A 216 24.29 23.68 -11.60
C ARG A 216 24.98 22.73 -10.62
N LEU A 217 24.99 21.44 -10.90
CA LEU A 217 25.68 20.41 -10.08
C LEU A 217 27.18 20.37 -10.36
N TRP A 218 27.68 21.06 -11.39
CA TRP A 218 29.08 21.04 -11.77
C TRP A 218 30.05 21.34 -10.61
N PRO A 219 29.85 22.38 -9.77
CA PRO A 219 30.76 22.62 -8.65
C PRO A 219 30.78 21.49 -7.62
N ALA A 220 29.62 20.88 -7.34
CA ALA A 220 29.53 19.75 -6.41
C ALA A 220 30.23 18.51 -6.96
N TRP A 221 30.06 18.25 -8.25
CA TRP A 221 30.75 17.14 -8.92
C TRP A 221 32.26 17.31 -8.94
N LEU A 222 32.79 18.54 -9.20
CA LEU A 222 34.23 18.80 -9.14
C LEU A 222 34.78 18.54 -7.73
N LEU A 223 34.09 19.02 -6.70
CA LEU A 223 34.51 18.81 -5.31
C LEU A 223 34.53 17.30 -4.97
N ASP A 224 33.48 16.57 -5.32
CA ASP A 224 33.41 15.13 -5.09
C ASP A 224 34.56 14.38 -5.79
N LYS A 225 34.86 14.74 -7.05
CA LYS A 225 35.97 14.17 -7.81
C LYS A 225 37.29 14.43 -7.11
N GLU A 226 37.61 15.66 -6.76
CA GLU A 226 38.88 16.02 -6.10
C GLU A 226 39.04 15.28 -4.75
N LEU A 227 37.97 15.17 -3.95
CA LEU A 227 38.00 14.42 -2.70
C LEU A 227 38.24 12.91 -2.93
N THR A 228 37.67 12.35 -3.99
CA THR A 228 37.87 10.95 -4.36
C THR A 228 39.30 10.71 -4.78
N ASP A 229 39.82 11.53 -5.67
CA ASP A 229 41.20 11.46 -6.16
C ASP A 229 42.20 11.53 -4.99
N ILE A 230 42.02 12.46 -4.05
CA ILE A 230 42.86 12.55 -2.84
C ILE A 230 42.73 11.30 -1.96
N SER A 231 41.52 10.76 -1.80
CA SER A 231 41.30 9.56 -1.00
C SER A 231 42.00 8.33 -1.61
N GLU A 232 42.02 8.21 -2.93
CA GLU A 232 42.73 7.13 -3.64
C GLU A 232 44.24 7.26 -3.54
N GLU A 233 44.78 8.51 -3.56
CA GLU A 233 46.23 8.74 -3.38
C GLU A 233 46.69 8.41 -1.95
N LEU A 234 45.80 8.50 -0.94
CA LEU A 234 46.14 8.26 0.46
C LEU A 234 45.95 6.79 0.89
N SER A 235 45.37 5.93 0.05
CA SER A 235 45.06 4.53 0.34
C SER A 235 46.10 3.58 -0.20
#